data_c6050857df6e94353fb12b7ae1946d66
#
_entry.id   c6050857df6e94353fb12b7ae1946d66
#
_cell.length_a   1.000
_cell.length_b   1.000
_cell.length_c   1.000
_cell.angle_alpha   90.00
_cell.angle_beta   90.00
_cell.angle_gamma   90.00
#
_symmetry.space_group_name_H-M   'P 1'
#
loop_
_entity.id
_entity.type
_entity.pdbx_description
1 polymer ?
#
loop_
_entity_poly.entity_id
_entity_poly.type
_entity_poly.pdbx_seq_one_letter_code
_entity_poly.pdbx_strand_id
1 'polypeptide(L)'
;MFDWAWADAYQRNGVPYYPKLLCAVPFTPVQGTRVLAADDDARRRLAATLLALAEQSDVSSLHVLFPTETEAQLFDSMGMMLRQGVQFHWINDGYRHFDDFLGTLEQKKRKNIRAERRKVHDAGVTFRRLTGDAIRDADWRFFSRCYRQTYRDHYSSPYLNLEFFRTIGQTMPDNLLLVIAEADGKPIASALAVYQRDPGGGGTLYGRYWGAVEHVPCLHFETAYYQLLEFCIEAGLDTFEGGAQGEHKLARGFLPTVTHSAHWLAHPAFSDAVSRFLERETNHIHAYVDELHDHNPFKRGAE
;
A
#
# COMPACT_ATOMS: atom_id res chain seq x y z
N MET A 1 -11.18 5.45 3.92
CA MET A 1 -11.12 6.54 2.93
C MET A 1 -11.14 7.85 3.67
N PHE A 2 -10.19 8.72 3.36
CA PHE A 2 -10.13 10.06 3.96
C PHE A 2 -10.73 11.06 2.96
N ASP A 3 -12.01 11.30 3.09
CA ASP A 3 -12.81 12.18 2.23
C ASP A 3 -13.40 13.38 3.01
N TRP A 4 -12.62 13.86 3.98
CA TRP A 4 -13.00 14.96 4.86
C TRP A 4 -13.47 16.19 4.09
N ALA A 5 -12.83 16.50 2.96
CA ALA A 5 -13.21 17.63 2.12
C ALA A 5 -14.65 17.50 1.55
N TRP A 6 -15.06 16.28 1.21
CA TRP A 6 -16.43 16.02 0.74
C TRP A 6 -17.41 16.07 1.89
N ALA A 7 -17.09 15.45 3.03
CA ALA A 7 -17.92 15.52 4.23
C ALA A 7 -18.14 16.97 4.69
N ASP A 8 -17.07 17.77 4.71
CA ASP A 8 -17.15 19.21 5.04
C ASP A 8 -18.01 19.99 4.03
N ALA A 9 -17.90 19.69 2.73
CA ALA A 9 -18.71 20.34 1.71
C ALA A 9 -20.21 20.03 1.90
N TYR A 10 -20.57 18.79 2.19
CA TYR A 10 -21.93 18.40 2.52
C TYR A 10 -22.44 19.12 3.77
N GLN A 11 -21.65 19.11 4.84
CA GLN A 11 -22.00 19.77 6.10
C GLN A 11 -22.22 21.28 5.94
N ARG A 12 -21.36 21.99 5.20
CA ARG A 12 -21.49 23.43 4.92
C ARG A 12 -22.77 23.79 4.15
N ASN A 13 -23.31 22.84 3.39
CA ASN A 13 -24.55 23.01 2.63
C ASN A 13 -25.78 22.42 3.37
N GLY A 14 -25.62 21.99 4.62
CA GLY A 14 -26.73 21.44 5.42
C GLY A 14 -27.24 20.07 4.95
N VAL A 15 -26.45 19.34 4.17
CA VAL A 15 -26.79 18.02 3.64
C VAL A 15 -26.02 16.95 4.40
N PRO A 16 -26.64 15.88 4.88
CA PRO A 16 -25.95 14.77 5.55
C PRO A 16 -25.05 13.99 4.57
N TYR A 17 -23.79 13.77 4.97
CA TYR A 17 -22.84 12.95 4.22
C TYR A 17 -22.90 11.48 4.63
N TYR A 18 -23.33 11.18 5.82
CA TYR A 18 -23.48 9.82 6.33
C TYR A 18 -24.95 9.44 6.51
N PRO A 19 -25.33 8.18 6.28
CA PRO A 19 -24.50 7.03 5.93
C PRO A 19 -24.05 7.05 4.46
N LYS A 20 -22.97 6.27 4.16
CA LYS A 20 -22.46 6.02 2.82
C LYS A 20 -22.07 4.55 2.67
N LEU A 21 -22.02 4.04 1.45
CA LEU A 21 -21.53 2.70 1.15
C LEU A 21 -20.04 2.72 0.77
N LEU A 22 -19.32 1.70 1.21
CA LEU A 22 -17.90 1.52 0.92
C LEU A 22 -17.62 0.08 0.51
N CYS A 23 -17.18 -0.12 -0.73
CA CYS A 23 -16.66 -1.38 -1.24
C CYS A 23 -15.13 -1.32 -1.24
N ALA A 24 -14.51 -1.92 -0.24
CA ALA A 24 -13.05 -1.93 -0.07
C ALA A 24 -12.62 -3.02 0.90
N VAL A 25 -11.37 -3.46 0.81
CA VAL A 25 -10.74 -4.20 1.90
C VAL A 25 -10.43 -3.20 3.02
N PRO A 26 -10.92 -3.41 4.25
CA PRO A 26 -10.76 -2.44 5.33
C PRO A 26 -9.29 -2.11 5.61
N PHE A 27 -8.98 -0.82 5.71
CA PHE A 27 -7.64 -0.29 6.03
C PHE A 27 -6.50 -0.80 5.14
N THR A 28 -6.82 -1.26 3.91
CA THR A 28 -5.86 -1.92 3.02
C THR A 28 -5.83 -1.20 1.67
N PRO A 29 -4.88 -0.26 1.46
CA PRO A 29 -4.76 0.48 0.21
C PRO A 29 -4.00 -0.33 -0.84
N VAL A 30 -4.55 -1.48 -1.22
CA VAL A 30 -3.98 -2.42 -2.19
C VAL A 30 -4.97 -2.58 -3.34
N GLN A 31 -4.48 -2.48 -4.58
CA GLN A 31 -5.28 -2.78 -5.77
C GLN A 31 -5.64 -4.26 -5.82
N GLY A 32 -6.86 -4.54 -6.28
CA GLY A 32 -7.32 -5.91 -6.48
C GLY A 32 -8.80 -5.98 -6.81
N THR A 33 -9.27 -7.17 -7.10
CA THR A 33 -10.68 -7.42 -7.44
C THR A 33 -11.60 -7.02 -6.29
N ARG A 34 -12.61 -6.21 -6.61
CA ARG A 34 -13.66 -5.76 -5.67
C ARG A 34 -14.98 -6.47 -5.93
N VAL A 35 -15.17 -6.93 -7.17
CA VAL A 35 -16.37 -7.68 -7.59
C VAL A 35 -15.98 -9.11 -7.90
N LEU A 36 -16.06 -9.98 -6.88
CA LEU A 36 -15.74 -11.40 -7.02
C LEU A 36 -16.85 -12.11 -7.80
N ALA A 37 -16.57 -12.57 -9.01
CA ALA A 37 -17.51 -13.20 -9.91
C ALA A 37 -16.84 -14.32 -10.71
N ALA A 38 -17.63 -15.32 -11.13
CA ALA A 38 -17.15 -16.45 -11.92
C ALA A 38 -16.79 -16.05 -13.37
N ASP A 39 -17.46 -15.05 -13.91
CA ASP A 39 -17.27 -14.54 -15.27
C ASP A 39 -17.60 -13.04 -15.37
N ASP A 40 -17.34 -12.44 -16.53
CA ASP A 40 -17.53 -11.01 -16.75
C ASP A 40 -19.01 -10.59 -16.76
N ASP A 41 -19.92 -11.47 -17.15
CA ASP A 41 -21.36 -11.19 -17.10
C ASP A 41 -21.87 -11.16 -15.66
N ALA A 42 -21.42 -12.09 -14.82
CA ALA A 42 -21.70 -12.06 -13.39
C ALA A 42 -21.09 -10.83 -12.73
N ARG A 43 -19.88 -10.45 -13.11
CA ARG A 43 -19.20 -9.23 -12.61
C ARG A 43 -19.99 -7.98 -12.95
N ARG A 44 -20.45 -7.83 -14.21
CA ARG A 44 -21.31 -6.72 -14.63
C ARG A 44 -22.61 -6.66 -13.85
N ARG A 45 -23.28 -7.80 -13.67
CA ARG A 45 -24.54 -7.87 -12.89
C ARG A 45 -24.32 -7.48 -11.43
N LEU A 46 -23.25 -7.95 -10.80
CA LEU A 46 -22.92 -7.60 -9.40
C LEU A 46 -22.60 -6.11 -9.26
N ALA A 47 -21.82 -5.54 -10.18
CA ALA A 47 -21.50 -4.12 -10.16
C ALA A 47 -22.77 -3.25 -10.36
N ALA A 48 -23.64 -3.63 -11.29
CA ALA A 48 -24.94 -2.98 -11.49
C ALA A 48 -25.85 -3.11 -10.26
N THR A 49 -25.85 -4.29 -9.61
CA THR A 49 -26.63 -4.51 -8.38
C THR A 49 -26.10 -3.65 -7.23
N LEU A 50 -24.78 -3.49 -7.10
CA LEU A 50 -24.18 -2.63 -6.09
C LEU A 50 -24.59 -1.17 -6.27
N LEU A 51 -24.61 -0.68 -7.51
CA LEU A 51 -25.06 0.67 -7.85
C LEU A 51 -26.57 0.84 -7.59
N ALA A 52 -27.39 -0.09 -8.04
CA ALA A 52 -28.84 -0.08 -7.78
C ALA A 52 -29.16 -0.14 -6.28
N LEU A 53 -28.38 -0.88 -5.50
CA LEU A 53 -28.50 -0.89 -4.03
C LEU A 53 -28.23 0.50 -3.44
N ALA A 54 -27.19 1.19 -3.93
CA ALA A 54 -26.89 2.54 -3.49
C ALA A 54 -28.01 3.52 -3.85
N GLU A 55 -28.54 3.45 -5.06
CA GLU A 55 -29.65 4.29 -5.54
C GLU A 55 -30.95 4.08 -4.76
N GLN A 56 -31.22 2.83 -4.33
CA GLN A 56 -32.43 2.47 -3.57
C GLN A 56 -32.29 2.66 -2.07
N SER A 57 -31.09 2.90 -1.59
CA SER A 57 -30.80 3.10 -0.18
C SER A 57 -30.75 4.61 0.15
N ASP A 58 -31.08 4.97 1.38
CA ASP A 58 -30.93 6.35 1.87
C ASP A 58 -29.46 6.62 2.26
N VAL A 59 -28.56 6.56 1.26
CA VAL A 59 -27.13 6.82 1.41
C VAL A 59 -26.70 7.99 0.56
N SER A 60 -25.72 8.75 1.03
CA SER A 60 -25.20 9.93 0.32
C SER A 60 -24.35 9.54 -0.89
N SER A 61 -23.70 8.39 -0.83
CA SER A 61 -22.70 7.99 -1.83
C SER A 61 -22.31 6.50 -1.73
N LEU A 62 -21.74 6.01 -2.82
CA LEU A 62 -21.05 4.73 -2.92
C LEU A 62 -19.60 4.97 -3.37
N HIS A 63 -18.65 4.34 -2.70
CA HIS A 63 -17.23 4.42 -3.03
C HIS A 63 -16.66 3.01 -3.20
N VAL A 64 -16.01 2.76 -4.34
CA VAL A 64 -15.24 1.53 -4.60
C VAL A 64 -13.77 1.90 -4.62
N LEU A 65 -12.97 1.39 -3.67
CA LEU A 65 -11.57 1.79 -3.49
C LEU A 65 -10.61 0.73 -4.00
N PHE A 66 -9.60 1.16 -4.73
CA PHE A 66 -8.53 0.33 -5.27
C PHE A 66 -9.04 -0.87 -6.10
N PRO A 67 -10.05 -0.70 -6.97
CA PRO A 67 -10.41 -1.74 -7.94
C PRO A 67 -9.24 -1.99 -8.90
N THR A 68 -9.27 -3.11 -9.60
CA THR A 68 -8.40 -3.32 -10.76
C THR A 68 -8.74 -2.30 -11.86
N GLU A 69 -7.83 -2.08 -12.79
CA GLU A 69 -8.08 -1.17 -13.92
C GLU A 69 -9.31 -1.59 -14.74
N THR A 70 -9.46 -2.89 -15.00
CA THR A 70 -10.63 -3.44 -15.69
C THR A 70 -11.95 -3.16 -14.94
N GLU A 71 -11.93 -3.28 -13.61
CA GLU A 71 -13.12 -2.95 -12.81
C GLU A 71 -13.37 -1.44 -12.75
N ALA A 72 -12.30 -0.62 -12.70
CA ALA A 72 -12.44 0.84 -12.78
C ALA A 72 -13.13 1.26 -14.09
N GLN A 73 -12.69 0.71 -15.23
CA GLN A 73 -13.32 0.93 -16.54
C GLN A 73 -14.78 0.45 -16.57
N LEU A 74 -15.07 -0.68 -15.91
CA LEU A 74 -16.45 -1.18 -15.78
C LEU A 74 -17.32 -0.18 -15.01
N PHE A 75 -16.87 0.33 -13.86
CA PHE A 75 -17.61 1.30 -13.06
C PHE A 75 -17.78 2.64 -13.80
N ASP A 76 -16.78 3.09 -14.54
CA ASP A 76 -16.86 4.26 -15.42
C ASP A 76 -17.95 4.10 -16.48
N SER A 77 -17.98 2.95 -17.16
CA SER A 77 -19.04 2.61 -18.15
C SER A 77 -20.46 2.58 -17.59
N MET A 78 -20.59 2.46 -16.26
CA MET A 78 -21.87 2.51 -15.53
C MET A 78 -22.17 3.91 -14.96
N GLY A 79 -21.37 4.94 -15.32
CA GLY A 79 -21.60 6.32 -14.93
C GLY A 79 -21.03 6.70 -13.54
N MET A 80 -20.19 5.87 -12.92
CA MET A 80 -19.46 6.27 -11.73
C MET A 80 -18.27 7.17 -12.09
N MET A 81 -18.00 8.17 -11.28
CA MET A 81 -16.84 9.05 -11.44
C MET A 81 -15.58 8.32 -11.03
N LEU A 82 -14.53 8.35 -11.86
CA LEU A 82 -13.22 7.81 -11.50
C LEU A 82 -12.35 8.86 -10.83
N ARG A 83 -11.62 8.44 -9.82
CA ARG A 83 -10.54 9.19 -9.20
C ARG A 83 -9.26 8.41 -9.28
N GLN A 84 -8.19 9.08 -9.68
CA GLN A 84 -6.84 8.52 -9.71
C GLN A 84 -6.04 8.95 -8.46
N GLY A 85 -5.11 8.09 -8.08
CA GLY A 85 -4.11 8.34 -7.06
C GLY A 85 -2.76 7.77 -7.49
N VAL A 86 -1.71 8.03 -6.73
CA VAL A 86 -0.37 7.50 -7.00
C VAL A 86 0.13 6.72 -5.79
N GLN A 87 0.64 5.54 -6.04
CA GLN A 87 1.44 4.74 -5.13
C GLN A 87 2.83 4.51 -5.71
N PHE A 88 3.70 3.87 -4.95
CA PHE A 88 5.06 3.57 -5.39
C PHE A 88 5.32 2.09 -5.25
N HIS A 89 5.55 1.41 -6.38
CA HIS A 89 5.83 -0.02 -6.45
C HIS A 89 7.24 -0.26 -6.96
N TRP A 90 7.91 -1.23 -6.38
CA TRP A 90 9.18 -1.76 -6.89
C TRP A 90 8.89 -3.01 -7.71
N ILE A 91 9.55 -3.12 -8.85
CA ILE A 91 9.44 -4.25 -9.78
C ILE A 91 10.76 -5.00 -9.82
N ASN A 92 10.69 -6.32 -9.73
CA ASN A 92 11.84 -7.19 -9.89
C ASN A 92 12.08 -7.42 -11.39
N ASP A 93 13.14 -6.83 -11.90
CA ASP A 93 13.58 -7.00 -13.30
C ASP A 93 14.60 -8.15 -13.42
N GLY A 94 14.27 -9.30 -12.84
CA GLY A 94 15.10 -10.50 -12.87
C GLY A 94 16.39 -10.40 -12.04
N TYR A 95 16.42 -9.58 -11.01
CA TYR A 95 17.56 -9.45 -10.09
C TYR A 95 17.81 -10.78 -9.36
N ARG A 96 19.05 -11.22 -9.32
CA ARG A 96 19.49 -12.43 -8.58
C ARG A 96 19.97 -12.11 -7.19
N HIS A 97 20.49 -10.88 -7.00
CA HIS A 97 21.01 -10.37 -5.74
C HIS A 97 20.67 -8.88 -5.58
N PHE A 98 20.68 -8.41 -4.36
CA PHE A 98 20.43 -6.99 -4.07
C PHE A 98 21.44 -6.05 -4.76
N ASP A 99 22.69 -6.49 -4.95
CA ASP A 99 23.70 -5.72 -5.70
C ASP A 99 23.40 -5.63 -7.21
N ASP A 100 22.69 -6.59 -7.81
CA ASP A 100 22.22 -6.49 -9.19
C ASP A 100 21.23 -5.31 -9.29
N PHE A 101 20.25 -5.27 -8.39
CA PHE A 101 19.32 -4.15 -8.28
C PHE A 101 20.04 -2.82 -8.04
N LEU A 102 20.97 -2.75 -7.09
CA LEU A 102 21.76 -1.54 -6.87
C LEU A 102 22.55 -1.12 -8.11
N GLY A 103 22.97 -2.11 -8.91
CA GLY A 103 23.69 -1.91 -10.17
C GLY A 103 22.90 -1.13 -11.22
N THR A 104 21.56 -1.24 -11.23
CA THR A 104 20.68 -0.52 -12.18
C THR A 104 20.43 0.93 -11.77
N LEU A 105 20.62 1.28 -10.51
CA LEU A 105 20.38 2.64 -10.01
C LEU A 105 21.51 3.62 -10.42
N GLU A 106 21.16 4.89 -10.50
CA GLU A 106 22.13 5.98 -10.60
C GLU A 106 23.15 5.94 -9.45
N GLN A 107 24.39 6.36 -9.74
CA GLN A 107 25.51 6.31 -8.78
C GLN A 107 25.18 6.98 -7.43
N LYS A 108 24.52 8.15 -7.46
CA LYS A 108 24.13 8.91 -6.27
C LYS A 108 23.13 8.12 -5.41
N LYS A 109 22.11 7.53 -6.03
CA LYS A 109 21.08 6.75 -5.34
C LYS A 109 21.66 5.49 -4.72
N ARG A 110 22.45 4.72 -5.47
CA ARG A 110 23.18 3.55 -4.99
C ARG A 110 24.10 3.87 -3.82
N LYS A 111 24.87 4.99 -3.90
CA LYS A 111 25.76 5.42 -2.82
C LYS A 111 24.97 5.76 -1.54
N ASN A 112 23.82 6.41 -1.68
CA ASN A 112 22.95 6.76 -0.56
C ASN A 112 22.40 5.50 0.14
N ILE A 113 21.85 4.54 -0.62
CA ILE A 113 21.35 3.29 -0.07
C ILE A 113 22.45 2.53 0.70
N ARG A 114 23.64 2.40 0.11
CA ARG A 114 24.78 1.77 0.78
C ARG A 114 25.20 2.49 2.07
N ALA A 115 25.13 3.83 2.07
CA ALA A 115 25.44 4.62 3.26
C ALA A 115 24.38 4.48 4.36
N GLU A 116 23.10 4.42 4.00
CA GLU A 116 21.98 4.17 4.93
C GLU A 116 22.13 2.80 5.59
N ARG A 117 22.34 1.75 4.80
CA ARG A 117 22.56 0.38 5.29
C ARG A 117 23.78 0.29 6.20
N ARG A 118 24.88 0.93 5.82
CA ARG A 118 26.10 0.96 6.63
C ARG A 118 25.87 1.60 8.00
N LYS A 119 25.12 2.72 8.09
CA LYS A 119 24.82 3.37 9.37
C LYS A 119 24.10 2.43 10.35
N VAL A 120 23.19 1.61 9.85
CA VAL A 120 22.46 0.63 10.66
C VAL A 120 23.38 -0.51 11.09
N HIS A 121 24.20 -1.02 10.18
CA HIS A 121 25.18 -2.06 10.47
C HIS A 121 26.24 -1.57 11.50
N ASP A 122 26.79 -0.36 11.32
CA ASP A 122 27.79 0.22 12.21
C ASP A 122 27.22 0.50 13.61
N ALA A 123 25.89 0.64 13.74
CA ALA A 123 25.19 0.68 15.02
C ALA A 123 24.99 -0.70 15.67
N GLY A 124 25.56 -1.77 15.10
CA GLY A 124 25.49 -3.13 15.65
C GLY A 124 24.11 -3.80 15.48
N VAL A 125 23.26 -3.30 14.57
CA VAL A 125 21.94 -3.86 14.36
C VAL A 125 22.00 -5.08 13.43
N THR A 126 21.35 -6.15 13.84
CA THR A 126 21.15 -7.38 13.06
C THR A 126 19.67 -7.61 12.76
N PHE A 127 19.36 -8.47 11.79
CA PHE A 127 17.98 -8.69 11.34
C PHE A 127 17.63 -10.17 11.31
N ARG A 128 16.41 -10.48 11.75
CA ARG A 128 15.76 -11.79 11.52
C ARG A 128 14.56 -11.59 10.59
N ARG A 129 14.54 -12.31 9.49
CA ARG A 129 13.38 -12.42 8.58
C ARG A 129 12.67 -13.74 8.89
N LEU A 130 11.44 -13.64 9.37
CA LEU A 130 10.65 -14.77 9.86
C LEU A 130 9.42 -14.95 8.98
N THR A 131 9.16 -16.19 8.56
CA THR A 131 7.99 -16.59 7.78
C THR A 131 7.37 -17.84 8.41
N GLY A 132 6.09 -18.09 8.15
CA GLY A 132 5.41 -19.29 8.59
C GLY A 132 5.53 -19.56 10.10
N ASP A 133 5.79 -20.80 10.45
CA ASP A 133 5.93 -21.27 11.83
C ASP A 133 7.18 -20.73 12.56
N ALA A 134 8.08 -20.07 11.85
CA ALA A 134 9.23 -19.40 12.50
C ALA A 134 8.80 -18.17 13.31
N ILE A 135 7.62 -17.58 13.03
CA ILE A 135 7.06 -16.46 13.78
C ILE A 135 6.42 -16.97 15.06
N ARG A 136 7.04 -16.74 16.20
CA ARG A 136 6.58 -17.20 17.50
C ARG A 136 5.71 -16.16 18.21
N ASP A 137 5.00 -16.57 19.27
CA ASP A 137 4.16 -15.65 20.07
C ASP A 137 4.95 -14.46 20.64
N ALA A 138 6.19 -14.68 21.04
CA ALA A 138 7.07 -13.61 21.53
C ALA A 138 7.34 -12.53 20.43
N ASP A 139 7.48 -12.96 19.17
CA ASP A 139 7.69 -12.07 18.04
C ASP A 139 6.43 -11.24 17.77
N TRP A 140 5.24 -11.86 17.82
CA TRP A 140 3.96 -11.16 17.70
C TRP A 140 3.72 -10.14 18.82
N ARG A 141 4.07 -10.47 20.06
CA ARG A 141 4.00 -9.52 21.19
C ARG A 141 4.92 -8.32 20.97
N PHE A 142 6.14 -8.57 20.50
CA PHE A 142 7.09 -7.51 20.21
C PHE A 142 6.62 -6.65 19.04
N PHE A 143 6.18 -7.25 17.93
CA PHE A 143 5.61 -6.52 16.79
C PHE A 143 4.42 -5.66 17.21
N SER A 144 3.47 -6.21 17.99
CA SER A 144 2.32 -5.45 18.50
C SER A 144 2.74 -4.26 19.38
N ARG A 145 3.86 -4.36 20.11
CA ARG A 145 4.43 -3.25 20.87
C ARG A 145 4.96 -2.15 19.92
N CYS A 146 5.70 -2.51 18.88
CA CYS A 146 6.19 -1.59 17.86
C CYS A 146 5.03 -0.92 17.11
N TYR A 147 4.02 -1.71 16.68
CA TYR A 147 2.82 -1.22 16.02
C TYR A 147 2.10 -0.15 16.85
N ARG A 148 1.84 -0.43 18.14
CA ARG A 148 1.21 0.54 19.05
C ARG A 148 2.07 1.77 19.31
N GLN A 149 3.40 1.64 19.29
CA GLN A 149 4.30 2.78 19.45
C GLN A 149 4.16 3.76 18.31
N THR A 150 4.14 3.30 17.05
CA THR A 150 3.92 4.14 15.87
C THR A 150 2.63 4.96 15.97
N TYR A 151 1.53 4.34 16.43
CA TYR A 151 0.27 5.07 16.62
C TYR A 151 0.35 6.13 17.71
N ARG A 152 1.04 5.84 18.82
CA ARG A 152 1.27 6.83 19.89
C ARG A 152 2.08 8.02 19.40
N ASP A 153 3.13 7.77 18.63
CA ASP A 153 3.99 8.82 18.07
C ASP A 153 3.23 9.74 17.10
N HIS A 154 2.16 9.23 16.47
CA HIS A 154 1.26 9.97 15.59
C HIS A 154 -0.04 10.46 16.27
N TYR A 155 -0.13 10.44 17.61
CA TYR A 155 -1.32 10.86 18.38
C TYR A 155 -2.62 10.20 17.92
N SER A 156 -2.56 8.95 17.52
CA SER A 156 -3.68 8.16 17.00
C SER A 156 -3.86 6.83 17.74
N SER A 157 -5.00 6.18 17.55
CA SER A 157 -5.31 4.90 18.19
C SER A 157 -5.13 3.74 17.21
N PRO A 158 -4.46 2.65 17.61
CA PRO A 158 -4.33 1.47 16.79
C PRO A 158 -5.70 0.79 16.62
N TYR A 159 -6.05 0.39 15.40
CA TYR A 159 -7.30 -0.31 15.10
C TYR A 159 -7.16 -1.84 15.08
N LEU A 160 -5.93 -2.37 15.07
CA LEU A 160 -5.65 -3.80 15.19
C LEU A 160 -5.04 -4.12 16.57
N ASN A 161 -5.35 -5.27 17.08
CA ASN A 161 -4.85 -5.76 18.37
C ASN A 161 -3.93 -6.97 18.20
N LEU A 162 -3.32 -7.42 19.31
CA LEU A 162 -2.42 -8.58 19.30
C LEU A 162 -3.12 -9.86 18.81
N GLU A 163 -4.39 -10.02 19.15
CA GLU A 163 -5.15 -11.22 18.78
C GLU A 163 -5.34 -11.31 17.26
N PHE A 164 -5.59 -10.17 16.58
CA PHE A 164 -5.61 -10.13 15.12
C PHE A 164 -4.30 -10.65 14.52
N PHE A 165 -3.15 -10.20 15.03
CA PHE A 165 -1.85 -10.64 14.50
C PHE A 165 -1.58 -12.12 14.76
N ARG A 166 -2.00 -12.65 15.90
CA ARG A 166 -1.95 -14.08 16.18
C ARG A 166 -2.83 -14.89 15.23
N THR A 167 -4.05 -14.41 15.01
CA THR A 167 -5.02 -15.08 14.14
C THR A 167 -4.50 -15.18 12.70
N ILE A 168 -3.97 -14.10 12.12
CA ILE A 168 -3.38 -14.20 10.77
C ILE A 168 -2.14 -15.09 10.74
N GLY A 169 -1.34 -15.10 11.83
CA GLY A 169 -0.21 -16.02 11.99
C GLY A 169 -0.62 -17.49 12.00
N GLN A 170 -1.84 -17.81 12.43
CA GLN A 170 -2.38 -19.17 12.44
C GLN A 170 -3.12 -19.54 11.15
N THR A 171 -3.83 -18.57 10.55
CA THR A 171 -4.72 -18.83 9.40
C THR A 171 -4.06 -18.65 8.04
N MET A 172 -2.97 -17.88 7.97
CA MET A 172 -2.24 -17.61 6.72
C MET A 172 -0.72 -17.47 6.95
N PRO A 173 -0.08 -18.44 7.66
CA PRO A 173 1.33 -18.34 8.04
C PRO A 173 2.27 -18.18 6.84
N ASP A 174 1.99 -18.87 5.74
CA ASP A 174 2.83 -18.89 4.54
C ASP A 174 2.77 -17.59 3.72
N ASN A 175 1.89 -16.67 4.10
CA ASN A 175 1.73 -15.37 3.45
C ASN A 175 2.34 -14.22 4.27
N LEU A 176 3.02 -14.49 5.36
CA LEU A 176 3.52 -13.46 6.27
C LEU A 176 5.04 -13.41 6.27
N LEU A 177 5.56 -12.19 6.21
CA LEU A 177 6.96 -11.88 6.47
C LEU A 177 7.05 -10.88 7.62
N LEU A 178 7.67 -11.31 8.71
CA LEU A 178 7.97 -10.46 9.85
C LEU A 178 9.48 -10.23 9.93
N VAL A 179 9.89 -8.97 9.84
CA VAL A 179 11.28 -8.55 10.03
C VAL A 179 11.44 -8.00 11.44
N ILE A 180 12.43 -8.51 12.18
CA ILE A 180 12.80 -8.01 13.50
C ILE A 180 14.25 -7.52 13.45
N ALA A 181 14.44 -6.26 13.83
CA ALA A 181 15.75 -5.66 14.03
C ALA A 181 16.17 -5.83 15.50
N GLU A 182 17.41 -6.24 15.74
CA GLU A 182 17.97 -6.51 17.07
C GLU A 182 19.28 -5.75 17.25
N ALA A 183 19.46 -5.14 18.42
CA ALA A 183 20.73 -4.56 18.88
C ALA A 183 21.08 -5.17 20.24
N ASP A 184 22.34 -5.55 20.44
CA ASP A 184 22.80 -6.21 21.67
C ASP A 184 21.93 -7.40 22.09
N GLY A 185 21.44 -8.18 21.10
CA GLY A 185 20.57 -9.34 21.31
C GLY A 185 19.15 -9.01 21.78
N LYS A 186 18.73 -7.73 21.71
CA LYS A 186 17.38 -7.28 22.06
C LYS A 186 16.65 -6.74 20.85
N PRO A 187 15.37 -7.09 20.66
CA PRO A 187 14.56 -6.57 19.56
C PRO A 187 14.24 -5.08 19.79
N ILE A 188 14.54 -4.24 18.79
CA ILE A 188 14.37 -2.78 18.81
C ILE A 188 13.38 -2.23 17.81
N ALA A 189 13.14 -2.93 16.69
CA ALA A 189 12.17 -2.53 15.68
C ALA A 189 11.61 -3.74 14.93
N SER A 190 10.47 -3.56 14.27
CA SER A 190 9.84 -4.62 13.49
C SER A 190 9.03 -4.06 12.31
N ALA A 191 9.00 -4.82 11.21
CA ALA A 191 8.12 -4.57 10.07
C ALA A 191 7.36 -5.84 9.70
N LEU A 192 6.08 -5.69 9.38
CA LEU A 192 5.21 -6.75 8.87
C LEU A 192 4.87 -6.48 7.41
N ALA A 193 5.05 -7.49 6.58
CA ALA A 193 4.55 -7.53 5.22
C ALA A 193 3.67 -8.78 5.03
N VAL A 194 2.75 -8.69 4.08
CA VAL A 194 1.99 -9.82 3.56
C VAL A 194 2.50 -10.09 2.16
N TYR A 195 2.60 -11.34 1.73
CA TYR A 195 2.97 -11.67 0.36
C TYR A 195 2.12 -12.79 -0.20
N GLN A 196 1.97 -12.77 -1.51
CA GLN A 196 1.32 -13.82 -2.28
C GLN A 196 2.30 -14.32 -3.32
N ARG A 197 2.36 -15.65 -3.50
CA ARG A 197 3.04 -16.29 -4.63
C ARG A 197 2.02 -16.67 -5.68
N ASP A 198 2.35 -16.44 -6.93
CA ASP A 198 1.51 -16.83 -8.04
C ASP A 198 1.75 -18.30 -8.42
N PRO A 199 0.74 -19.02 -8.89
CA PRO A 199 0.87 -20.45 -9.25
C PRO A 199 1.93 -20.74 -10.30
N GLY A 200 2.25 -19.75 -11.16
CA GLY A 200 3.27 -19.86 -12.23
C GLY A 200 4.68 -19.41 -11.80
N GLY A 201 4.85 -19.02 -10.55
CA GLY A 201 6.06 -18.34 -10.05
C GLY A 201 5.87 -16.82 -10.02
N GLY A 202 6.73 -16.11 -9.27
CA GLY A 202 6.56 -14.68 -9.01
C GLY A 202 5.61 -14.39 -7.87
N GLY A 203 4.98 -13.22 -7.91
CA GLY A 203 4.02 -12.77 -6.90
C GLY A 203 4.29 -11.38 -6.36
N THR A 204 3.54 -10.98 -5.35
CA THR A 204 3.58 -9.62 -4.80
C THR A 204 3.77 -9.62 -3.30
N LEU A 205 4.63 -8.71 -2.82
CA LEU A 205 4.79 -8.39 -1.40
C LEU A 205 4.16 -7.03 -1.11
N TYR A 206 3.38 -6.98 -0.04
CA TYR A 206 2.67 -5.81 0.45
C TYR A 206 3.25 -5.37 1.78
N GLY A 207 3.99 -4.26 1.81
CA GLY A 207 4.45 -3.64 3.05
C GLY A 207 3.28 -3.08 3.85
N ARG A 208 3.13 -3.48 5.13
CA ARG A 208 1.94 -3.13 5.90
C ARG A 208 2.24 -2.22 7.08
N TYR A 209 3.02 -2.70 8.03
CA TYR A 209 3.23 -2.00 9.28
C TYR A 209 4.69 -2.01 9.68
N TRP A 210 5.10 -0.93 10.28
CA TRP A 210 6.43 -0.74 10.84
C TRP A 210 6.32 -0.03 12.20
N GLY A 211 7.26 -0.29 13.07
CA GLY A 211 7.45 0.48 14.28
C GLY A 211 8.77 0.15 14.96
N ALA A 212 9.21 1.05 15.81
CA ALA A 212 10.43 0.91 16.59
C ALA A 212 10.19 1.31 18.06
N VAL A 213 10.93 0.70 18.97
CA VAL A 213 10.96 1.06 20.38
C VAL A 213 12.23 1.79 20.75
N GLU A 214 13.23 1.76 19.86
CA GLU A 214 14.48 2.49 19.96
C GLU A 214 14.78 3.21 18.64
N HIS A 215 15.41 4.37 18.72
CA HIS A 215 15.77 5.15 17.55
C HIS A 215 17.19 4.84 17.08
N VAL A 216 17.32 4.33 15.86
CA VAL A 216 18.59 4.21 15.14
C VAL A 216 18.44 4.91 13.79
N PRO A 217 19.40 5.77 13.38
CA PRO A 217 19.33 6.44 12.08
C PRO A 217 19.21 5.44 10.91
N CYS A 218 18.30 5.68 9.99
CA CYS A 218 17.99 4.85 8.81
C CYS A 218 17.37 3.47 9.11
N LEU A 219 17.08 3.12 10.37
CA LEU A 219 16.52 1.83 10.76
C LEU A 219 15.19 1.53 10.04
N HIS A 220 14.34 2.55 9.87
CA HIS A 220 13.09 2.41 9.11
C HIS A 220 13.34 1.93 7.68
N PHE A 221 14.30 2.54 6.98
CA PHE A 221 14.60 2.17 5.60
C PHE A 221 15.19 0.76 5.50
N GLU A 222 16.07 0.40 6.41
CA GLU A 222 16.63 -0.95 6.42
C GLU A 222 15.55 -2.00 6.70
N THR A 223 14.76 -1.80 7.77
CA THR A 223 13.79 -2.80 8.23
C THR A 223 12.58 -2.93 7.29
N ALA A 224 12.02 -1.79 6.82
CA ALA A 224 10.74 -1.75 6.09
C ALA A 224 10.90 -1.70 4.57
N TYR A 225 12.13 -1.52 4.04
CA TYR A 225 12.38 -1.52 2.60
C TYR A 225 13.51 -2.47 2.21
N TYR A 226 14.75 -2.29 2.71
CA TYR A 226 15.88 -3.07 2.17
C TYR A 226 15.81 -4.54 2.52
N GLN A 227 15.41 -4.89 3.73
CA GLN A 227 15.19 -6.28 4.13
C GLN A 227 14.05 -6.94 3.36
N LEU A 228 13.00 -6.17 3.02
CA LEU A 228 11.87 -6.65 2.23
C LEU A 228 12.22 -6.78 0.74
N LEU A 229 13.02 -5.85 0.17
CA LEU A 229 13.54 -5.94 -1.19
C LEU A 229 14.45 -7.16 -1.37
N GLU A 230 15.37 -7.40 -0.44
CA GLU A 230 16.19 -8.62 -0.46
C GLU A 230 15.34 -9.89 -0.43
N PHE A 231 14.31 -9.91 0.43
CA PHE A 231 13.38 -11.03 0.48
C PHE A 231 12.64 -11.22 -0.86
N CYS A 232 12.17 -10.15 -1.49
CA CYS A 232 11.52 -10.24 -2.81
C CYS A 232 12.43 -10.87 -3.86
N ILE A 233 13.70 -10.43 -3.91
CA ILE A 233 14.69 -10.96 -4.85
C ILE A 233 14.97 -12.44 -4.55
N GLU A 234 15.26 -12.81 -3.31
CA GLU A 234 15.54 -14.18 -2.89
C GLU A 234 14.35 -15.12 -3.09
N ALA A 235 13.13 -14.62 -2.87
CA ALA A 235 11.89 -15.37 -3.01
C ALA A 235 11.36 -15.41 -4.45
N GLY A 236 11.97 -14.65 -5.39
CA GLY A 236 11.54 -14.54 -6.78
C GLY A 236 10.17 -13.86 -6.91
N LEU A 237 9.83 -12.90 -6.03
CA LEU A 237 8.62 -12.11 -6.16
C LEU A 237 8.83 -10.98 -7.18
N ASP A 238 7.78 -10.68 -7.96
CA ASP A 238 7.85 -9.71 -9.05
C ASP A 238 7.65 -8.27 -8.58
N THR A 239 6.83 -8.08 -7.54
CA THR A 239 6.41 -6.74 -7.14
C THR A 239 6.50 -6.55 -5.62
N PHE A 240 6.91 -5.35 -5.21
CA PHE A 240 6.76 -4.90 -3.83
C PHE A 240 5.97 -3.59 -3.78
N GLU A 241 4.78 -3.65 -3.21
CA GLU A 241 3.94 -2.49 -2.93
C GLU A 241 4.30 -1.89 -1.57
N GLY A 242 4.94 -0.72 -1.60
CA GLY A 242 5.46 -0.07 -0.39
C GLY A 242 4.41 0.69 0.44
N GLY A 243 3.09 0.56 0.15
CA GLY A 243 2.00 1.28 0.81
C GLY A 243 1.73 2.68 0.23
N ALA A 244 0.75 3.39 0.80
CA ALA A 244 0.08 4.55 0.19
C ALA A 244 0.87 5.86 0.14
N GLN A 245 1.97 6.02 0.88
CA GLN A 245 2.67 7.31 0.99
C GLN A 245 4.16 7.21 0.69
N GLY A 246 4.75 8.32 0.24
CA GLY A 246 6.16 8.60 0.36
C GLY A 246 6.97 8.64 -0.94
N GLU A 247 7.16 9.84 -1.47
CA GLU A 247 8.13 10.13 -2.55
C GLU A 247 9.57 9.67 -2.24
N HIS A 248 9.91 9.55 -0.94
CA HIS A 248 11.21 8.99 -0.51
C HIS A 248 11.45 7.57 -1.04
N LYS A 249 10.39 6.84 -1.44
CA LYS A 249 10.47 5.52 -2.06
C LYS A 249 11.06 5.58 -3.46
N LEU A 250 10.81 6.65 -4.21
CA LEU A 250 11.38 6.85 -5.54
C LEU A 250 12.91 6.75 -5.50
N ALA A 251 13.55 7.41 -4.52
CA ALA A 251 15.01 7.34 -4.35
C ALA A 251 15.53 5.92 -4.06
N ARG A 252 14.65 4.96 -3.78
CA ARG A 252 14.94 3.55 -3.46
C ARG A 252 14.45 2.58 -4.54
N GLY A 253 14.15 3.08 -5.74
CA GLY A 253 13.79 2.24 -6.89
C GLY A 253 12.31 1.87 -6.97
N PHE A 254 11.45 2.48 -6.16
CA PHE A 254 10.00 2.33 -6.32
C PHE A 254 9.49 3.36 -7.33
N LEU A 255 8.82 2.91 -8.36
CA LEU A 255 8.27 3.78 -9.41
C LEU A 255 6.81 4.14 -9.15
N PRO A 256 6.34 5.30 -9.64
CA PRO A 256 4.96 5.70 -9.51
C PRO A 256 4.02 4.74 -10.23
N THR A 257 2.96 4.34 -9.58
CA THR A 257 1.91 3.47 -10.12
C THR A 257 0.57 4.13 -9.87
N VAL A 258 -0.22 4.30 -10.92
CA VAL A 258 -1.56 4.89 -10.83
C VAL A 258 -2.51 3.88 -10.17
N THR A 259 -3.30 4.37 -9.22
CA THR A 259 -4.37 3.62 -8.57
C THR A 259 -5.72 4.26 -8.81
N HIS A 260 -6.78 3.48 -8.77
CA HIS A 260 -8.13 3.93 -9.08
C HIS A 260 -9.06 3.83 -7.88
N SER A 261 -10.07 4.70 -7.87
CA SER A 261 -11.29 4.54 -7.09
C SER A 261 -12.48 5.02 -7.91
N ALA A 262 -13.66 4.43 -7.68
CA ALA A 262 -14.89 4.82 -8.35
C ALA A 262 -15.90 5.35 -7.34
N HIS A 263 -16.64 6.39 -7.72
CA HIS A 263 -17.51 7.14 -6.82
C HIS A 263 -18.86 7.43 -7.48
N TRP A 264 -19.92 7.15 -6.74
CA TRP A 264 -21.27 7.58 -7.05
C TRP A 264 -21.80 8.45 -5.91
N LEU A 265 -22.45 9.56 -6.22
CA LEU A 265 -23.06 10.49 -5.27
C LEU A 265 -24.56 10.66 -5.58
N ALA A 266 -25.40 10.52 -4.55
CA ALA A 266 -26.85 10.59 -4.71
C ALA A 266 -27.34 12.00 -5.06
N HIS A 267 -26.71 13.05 -4.53
CA HIS A 267 -27.14 14.43 -4.73
C HIS A 267 -26.54 15.01 -6.03
N PRO A 268 -27.37 15.38 -7.05
CA PRO A 268 -26.87 15.77 -8.36
C PRO A 268 -25.89 16.94 -8.35
N ALA A 269 -26.18 18.00 -7.59
CA ALA A 269 -25.30 19.17 -7.54
C ALA A 269 -23.93 18.87 -6.92
N PHE A 270 -23.82 17.91 -5.96
CA PHE A 270 -22.54 17.44 -5.45
C PHE A 270 -21.85 16.53 -6.45
N SER A 271 -22.60 15.67 -7.15
CA SER A 271 -22.06 14.84 -8.23
C SER A 271 -21.39 15.69 -9.30
N ASP A 272 -22.07 16.72 -9.81
CA ASP A 272 -21.54 17.66 -10.80
C ASP A 272 -20.30 18.41 -10.28
N ALA A 273 -20.33 18.86 -9.03
CA ALA A 273 -19.20 19.58 -8.44
C ALA A 273 -17.98 18.68 -8.26
N VAL A 274 -18.19 17.44 -7.81
CA VAL A 274 -17.13 16.44 -7.64
C VAL A 274 -16.58 16.00 -9.01
N SER A 275 -17.42 15.78 -10.02
CA SER A 275 -16.96 15.46 -11.39
C SER A 275 -15.98 16.50 -11.91
N ARG A 276 -16.35 17.78 -11.87
CA ARG A 276 -15.46 18.87 -12.29
C ARG A 276 -14.18 18.99 -11.46
N PHE A 277 -14.25 18.63 -10.18
CA PHE A 277 -13.04 18.57 -9.33
C PHE A 277 -12.12 17.44 -9.76
N LEU A 278 -12.67 16.23 -9.99
CA LEU A 278 -11.90 15.04 -10.36
C LEU A 278 -11.26 15.18 -11.74
N GLU A 279 -11.92 15.80 -12.72
CA GLU A 279 -11.32 16.12 -14.02
C GLU A 279 -10.04 16.96 -13.88
N ARG A 280 -10.07 17.98 -13.01
CA ARG A 280 -8.89 18.82 -12.73
C ARG A 280 -7.81 18.06 -11.95
N GLU A 281 -8.22 17.27 -10.96
CA GLU A 281 -7.31 16.46 -10.16
C GLU A 281 -6.58 15.43 -11.04
N THR A 282 -7.28 14.77 -11.97
CA THR A 282 -6.69 13.81 -12.91
C THR A 282 -5.58 14.44 -13.75
N ASN A 283 -5.79 15.65 -14.28
CA ASN A 283 -4.74 16.36 -15.02
C ASN A 283 -3.52 16.67 -14.14
N HIS A 284 -3.72 17.03 -12.86
CA HIS A 284 -2.61 17.23 -11.93
C HIS A 284 -1.88 15.93 -11.60
N ILE A 285 -2.61 14.81 -11.47
CA ILE A 285 -2.01 13.49 -11.22
C ILE A 285 -1.14 13.07 -12.42
N HIS A 286 -1.59 13.27 -13.65
CA HIS A 286 -0.79 12.95 -14.84
C HIS A 286 0.49 13.80 -14.87
N ALA A 287 0.40 15.11 -14.68
CA ALA A 287 1.57 15.98 -14.63
C ALA A 287 2.54 15.60 -13.49
N TYR A 288 2.01 15.21 -12.33
CA TYR A 288 2.81 14.73 -11.19
C TYR A 288 3.52 13.40 -11.50
N VAL A 289 2.85 12.46 -12.16
CA VAL A 289 3.46 11.19 -12.59
C VAL A 289 4.57 11.44 -13.60
N ASP A 290 4.38 12.35 -14.56
CA ASP A 290 5.39 12.73 -15.53
C ASP A 290 6.62 13.37 -14.85
N GLU A 291 6.41 14.26 -13.87
CA GLU A 291 7.50 14.84 -13.06
C GLU A 291 8.26 13.75 -12.28
N LEU A 292 7.55 12.79 -11.71
CA LEU A 292 8.18 11.66 -11.01
C LEU A 292 8.99 10.77 -11.98
N HIS A 293 8.55 10.58 -13.20
CA HIS A 293 9.29 9.86 -14.23
C HIS A 293 10.58 10.59 -14.63
N ASP A 294 10.59 11.92 -14.67
CA ASP A 294 11.81 12.70 -14.88
C ASP A 294 12.84 12.51 -13.75
N HIS A 295 12.38 12.16 -12.56
CA HIS A 295 13.21 11.85 -11.39
C HIS A 295 13.48 10.34 -11.21
N ASN A 296 13.30 9.54 -12.27
CA ASN A 296 13.53 8.09 -12.26
C ASN A 296 14.94 7.78 -11.68
N PRO A 297 15.03 6.92 -10.66
CA PRO A 297 16.30 6.62 -9.99
C PRO A 297 17.21 5.66 -10.77
N PHE A 298 16.71 5.04 -11.84
CA PHE A 298 17.45 4.10 -12.65
C PHE A 298 18.35 4.81 -13.68
N LYS A 299 19.39 4.14 -14.12
CA LYS A 299 20.30 4.66 -15.16
C LYS A 299 19.55 4.83 -16.48
N ARG A 300 19.76 5.94 -17.18
CA ARG A 300 19.26 6.12 -18.55
C ARG A 300 20.02 5.15 -19.47
N GLY A 301 19.30 4.27 -20.16
CA GLY A 301 19.88 3.39 -21.19
C GLY A 301 20.17 1.95 -20.73
N ALA A 302 19.50 1.44 -19.73
CA ALA A 302 19.37 0.02 -19.48
C ALA A 302 18.04 -0.46 -20.11
N GLU A 303 17.91 -0.37 -21.44
CA GLU A 303 16.94 -1.10 -22.25
C GLU A 303 17.54 -2.44 -22.66
#